data_abd29e128275656b503a9b8725cbd771
#
_entry.id   abd29e128275656b503a9b8725cbd771
#
_cell.length_a   1.000
_cell.length_b   1.000
_cell.length_c   1.000
_cell.angle_alpha   90.00
_cell.angle_beta   90.00
_cell.angle_gamma   90.00
#
_symmetry.space_group_name_H-M   'P 1'
#
loop_
_entity.id
_entity.type
_entity.pdbx_description
1 polymer ?
#
loop_
_entity_poly.entity_id
_entity_poly.type
_entity_poly.pdbx_seq_one_letter_code
_entity_poly.pdbx_strand_id
1 'polypeptide(L)'
;MRAITTIGSYMQKYDVIILGAGAAGLMCAAQAGKRGLNVAVLEKSDRPGKKILISGGGRCNFTNVGTGPGNFLSANPHFAKSALARYRPRDFVALVEKHGIAWHEKTLGQLFCDESAKQIVQMLMDECSDGPGNVDVICDADVTAVVKNDALFGVTASGTNYAAPSLVIATGGPSIPKMGATDFAYDLARQFGLKVVEPRPALVPLTLGEDDVLFRELSGVSAPVRAQAGNGKTKATFNEAALFTHKGLSGPAILQISSYWRSGEEIAISFLPESDAEWLIQMKRDHPRAGVRKALSEHLPDRLADALAMKLSAQMGITTELGNVPDKVLRAAAVQLTEWRFSPNGTEGFAKAEVTIGGISTAELSSQTMEAKSQPGLYAIGEAVDVTGWLGGYNFQWAWASGVACAEGLSG
;
A
#
# COMPACT_ATOMS: atom_id res chain seq x y z
N MET A 1 3.10 -9.79 59.00
CA MET A 1 2.28 -10.54 58.06
C MET A 1 1.55 -9.58 57.18
N ARG A 2 2.03 -9.34 55.97
CA ARG A 2 1.27 -8.57 54.92
C ARG A 2 0.55 -9.62 54.07
N ALA A 3 -0.75 -9.55 54.05
CA ALA A 3 -1.59 -10.39 53.19
C ALA A 3 -1.23 -10.09 51.74
N ILE A 4 -0.66 -11.08 51.04
CA ILE A 4 -0.54 -11.11 49.60
C ILE A 4 -1.94 -11.42 49.07
N THR A 5 -2.67 -10.40 48.68
CA THR A 5 -3.93 -10.56 47.96
C THR A 5 -3.54 -11.05 46.57
N THR A 6 -3.60 -12.34 46.37
CA THR A 6 -3.54 -12.96 45.04
C THR A 6 -4.82 -12.57 44.33
N ILE A 7 -4.80 -11.50 43.55
CA ILE A 7 -5.85 -11.24 42.54
C ILE A 7 -5.64 -12.30 41.48
N GLY A 8 -6.38 -13.39 41.57
CA GLY A 8 -6.49 -14.40 40.51
C GLY A 8 -7.10 -13.70 39.30
N SER A 9 -6.27 -13.13 38.40
CA SER A 9 -6.76 -12.58 37.15
C SER A 9 -7.38 -13.73 36.34
N TYR A 10 -8.69 -13.66 36.15
CA TYR A 10 -9.42 -14.62 35.31
C TYR A 10 -8.83 -14.57 33.90
N MET A 11 -8.25 -15.67 33.43
CA MET A 11 -7.64 -15.79 32.11
C MET A 11 -8.67 -16.31 31.14
N GLN A 12 -8.98 -15.51 30.11
CA GLN A 12 -9.87 -15.92 29.02
C GLN A 12 -9.12 -16.82 28.05
N LYS A 13 -9.64 -18.00 27.77
CA LYS A 13 -9.00 -19.00 26.90
C LYS A 13 -9.69 -19.05 25.54
N TYR A 14 -8.87 -19.04 24.50
CA TYR A 14 -9.27 -19.15 23.11
C TYR A 14 -8.37 -20.19 22.41
N ASP A 15 -8.75 -20.57 21.19
CA ASP A 15 -7.89 -21.37 20.31
C ASP A 15 -6.90 -20.45 19.57
N VAL A 16 -7.34 -19.22 19.29
CA VAL A 16 -6.55 -18.23 18.54
C VAL A 16 -6.75 -16.83 19.13
N ILE A 17 -5.66 -16.11 19.30
CA ILE A 17 -5.68 -14.65 19.52
C ILE A 17 -5.15 -13.96 18.28
N ILE A 18 -5.92 -13.01 17.72
CA ILE A 18 -5.54 -12.19 16.57
C ILE A 18 -5.34 -10.76 17.06
N LEU A 19 -4.17 -10.18 16.81
CA LEU A 19 -3.86 -8.79 17.15
C LEU A 19 -4.15 -7.91 15.95
N GLY A 20 -5.20 -7.08 16.05
CA GLY A 20 -5.67 -6.15 15.03
C GLY A 20 -6.90 -6.63 14.25
N ALA A 21 -7.98 -5.84 14.31
CA ALA A 21 -9.23 -6.03 13.54
C ALA A 21 -9.20 -5.23 12.22
N GLY A 22 -8.07 -5.24 11.52
CA GLY A 22 -7.95 -4.74 10.15
C GLY A 22 -8.42 -5.77 9.12
N ALA A 23 -8.17 -5.49 7.85
CA ALA A 23 -8.56 -6.36 6.72
C ALA A 23 -8.10 -7.81 6.91
N ALA A 24 -6.80 -8.02 7.13
CA ALA A 24 -6.23 -9.35 7.28
C ALA A 24 -6.73 -10.07 8.53
N GLY A 25 -6.80 -9.36 9.67
CA GLY A 25 -7.24 -9.94 10.94
C GLY A 25 -8.70 -10.37 10.92
N LEU A 26 -9.61 -9.53 10.40
CA LEU A 26 -11.03 -9.89 10.27
C LEU A 26 -11.25 -11.05 9.31
N MET A 27 -10.55 -11.07 8.17
CA MET A 27 -10.63 -12.20 7.23
C MET A 27 -10.13 -13.50 7.87
N CYS A 28 -9.01 -13.45 8.61
CA CYS A 28 -8.48 -14.61 9.34
C CYS A 28 -9.48 -15.08 10.39
N ALA A 29 -10.05 -14.17 11.18
CA ALA A 29 -11.02 -14.47 12.22
C ALA A 29 -12.28 -15.14 11.65
N ALA A 30 -12.85 -14.57 10.58
CA ALA A 30 -14.04 -15.11 9.92
C ALA A 30 -13.79 -16.56 9.42
N GLN A 31 -12.64 -16.80 8.77
CA GLN A 31 -12.32 -18.13 8.27
C GLN A 31 -12.00 -19.13 9.41
N ALA A 32 -11.36 -18.70 10.48
CA ALA A 32 -11.10 -19.52 11.65
C ALA A 32 -12.40 -19.90 12.39
N GLY A 33 -13.33 -18.94 12.57
CA GLY A 33 -14.65 -19.17 13.14
C GLY A 33 -15.47 -20.19 12.35
N LYS A 34 -15.43 -20.12 11.02
CA LYS A 34 -16.08 -21.12 10.13
C LYS A 34 -15.50 -22.51 10.27
N ARG A 35 -14.27 -22.65 10.73
CA ARG A 35 -13.64 -23.94 11.05
C ARG A 35 -13.96 -24.43 12.47
N GLY A 36 -14.77 -23.70 13.24
CA GLY A 36 -15.17 -24.06 14.59
C GLY A 36 -14.23 -23.61 15.69
N LEU A 37 -13.25 -22.73 15.38
CA LEU A 37 -12.30 -22.22 16.38
C LEU A 37 -12.92 -21.07 17.20
N ASN A 38 -12.52 -21.00 18.48
CA ASN A 38 -12.82 -19.87 19.36
C ASN A 38 -11.71 -18.83 19.22
N VAL A 39 -12.05 -17.65 18.72
CA VAL A 39 -11.12 -16.60 18.31
C VAL A 39 -11.34 -15.33 19.12
N ALA A 40 -10.31 -14.77 19.71
CA ALA A 40 -10.30 -13.40 20.20
C ALA A 40 -9.57 -12.49 19.21
N VAL A 41 -10.24 -11.46 18.70
CA VAL A 41 -9.63 -10.41 17.91
C VAL A 41 -9.47 -9.16 18.79
N LEU A 42 -8.24 -8.77 19.09
CA LEU A 42 -7.94 -7.63 19.95
C LEU A 42 -7.59 -6.42 19.09
N GLU A 43 -8.44 -5.41 19.11
CA GLU A 43 -8.26 -4.16 18.36
C GLU A 43 -8.04 -2.98 19.31
N LYS A 44 -6.93 -2.26 19.10
CA LYS A 44 -6.60 -1.08 19.91
C LYS A 44 -7.58 0.06 19.73
N SER A 45 -8.16 0.18 18.56
CA SER A 45 -9.07 1.26 18.19
C SER A 45 -10.48 1.01 18.73
N ASP A 46 -11.28 2.10 18.77
CA ASP A 46 -12.70 2.10 19.15
C ASP A 46 -13.62 1.32 18.20
N ARG A 47 -13.11 0.93 17.03
CA ARG A 47 -13.86 0.19 15.99
C ARG A 47 -12.95 -0.59 15.05
N PRO A 48 -13.46 -1.71 14.48
CA PRO A 48 -12.71 -2.49 13.49
C PRO A 48 -12.61 -1.78 12.14
N GLY A 49 -11.65 -2.18 11.33
CA GLY A 49 -11.56 -1.83 9.91
C GLY A 49 -11.22 -0.39 9.58
N LYS A 50 -10.60 0.38 10.47
CA LYS A 50 -10.35 1.83 10.25
C LYS A 50 -9.70 2.16 8.92
N LYS A 51 -8.67 1.41 8.49
CA LYS A 51 -8.03 1.61 7.18
C LYS A 51 -8.98 1.27 6.01
N ILE A 52 -9.87 0.28 6.18
CA ILE A 52 -10.89 -0.05 5.17
C ILE A 52 -11.81 1.16 4.98
N LEU A 53 -12.29 1.76 6.07
CA LEU A 53 -13.27 2.85 6.07
C LEU A 53 -12.80 4.11 5.32
N ILE A 54 -11.50 4.40 5.32
CA ILE A 54 -10.94 5.58 4.64
C ILE A 54 -10.44 5.29 3.23
N SER A 55 -10.26 4.02 2.88
CA SER A 55 -9.68 3.63 1.59
C SER A 55 -10.60 3.97 0.43
N GLY A 56 -9.99 4.23 -0.72
CA GLY A 56 -10.73 4.54 -1.94
C GLY A 56 -11.68 5.74 -1.81
N GLY A 57 -11.35 6.72 -0.96
CA GLY A 57 -12.22 7.87 -0.70
C GLY A 57 -13.51 7.49 0.04
N GLY A 58 -13.47 6.46 0.90
CA GLY A 58 -14.61 5.95 1.67
C GLY A 58 -15.47 4.92 0.95
N ARG A 59 -15.06 4.48 -0.25
CA ARG A 59 -15.74 3.44 -1.06
C ARG A 59 -15.03 2.10 -1.07
N CYS A 60 -13.91 1.97 -0.41
CA CYS A 60 -13.04 0.79 -0.38
C CYS A 60 -12.65 0.27 -1.77
N ASN A 61 -11.42 0.48 -2.18
CA ASN A 61 -10.85 -0.25 -3.32
C ASN A 61 -10.48 -1.65 -2.84
N PHE A 62 -11.46 -2.55 -2.79
CA PHE A 62 -11.37 -3.80 -2.03
C PHE A 62 -10.52 -4.89 -2.70
N THR A 63 -10.31 -4.84 -4.02
CA THR A 63 -9.41 -5.74 -4.75
C THR A 63 -9.09 -5.20 -6.15
N ASN A 64 -8.27 -5.95 -6.90
CA ASN A 64 -7.95 -5.68 -8.30
C ASN A 64 -8.01 -6.98 -9.10
N VAL A 65 -8.76 -6.98 -10.21
CA VAL A 65 -8.93 -8.16 -11.06
C VAL A 65 -7.63 -8.64 -11.70
N GLY A 66 -6.68 -7.71 -11.93
CA GLY A 66 -5.36 -7.98 -12.49
C GLY A 66 -4.32 -8.48 -11.47
N THR A 67 -4.74 -8.82 -10.24
CA THR A 67 -3.78 -9.22 -9.19
C THR A 67 -3.03 -10.49 -9.56
N GLY A 68 -1.71 -10.35 -9.60
CA GLY A 68 -0.76 -11.44 -9.76
C GLY A 68 0.49 -11.24 -8.91
N PRO A 69 1.35 -12.25 -8.74
CA PRO A 69 2.56 -12.15 -7.90
C PRO A 69 3.52 -11.02 -8.30
N GLY A 70 3.53 -10.62 -9.57
CA GLY A 70 4.36 -9.53 -10.09
C GLY A 70 3.96 -8.13 -9.62
N ASN A 71 2.77 -7.98 -9.02
CA ASN A 71 2.29 -6.72 -8.49
C ASN A 71 2.73 -6.45 -7.04
N PHE A 72 3.61 -7.30 -6.50
CA PHE A 72 4.05 -7.19 -5.11
C PHE A 72 5.57 -7.09 -5.01
N LEU A 73 6.01 -6.19 -4.14
CA LEU A 73 7.40 -6.06 -3.71
C LEU A 73 7.60 -6.85 -2.42
N SER A 74 8.69 -7.61 -2.37
CA SER A 74 9.13 -8.39 -1.22
C SER A 74 10.59 -8.77 -1.42
N ALA A 75 11.33 -9.02 -0.35
CA ALA A 75 12.64 -9.65 -0.42
C ALA A 75 12.58 -11.04 -1.09
N ASN A 76 11.45 -11.74 -0.94
CA ASN A 76 11.15 -12.98 -1.68
C ASN A 76 9.95 -12.77 -2.62
N PRO A 77 10.15 -12.51 -3.93
CA PRO A 77 9.07 -12.22 -4.88
C PRO A 77 8.14 -13.42 -5.12
N HIS A 78 8.47 -14.59 -4.58
CA HIS A 78 7.66 -15.80 -4.73
C HIS A 78 6.77 -16.08 -3.50
N PHE A 79 6.98 -15.37 -2.38
CA PHE A 79 6.30 -15.67 -1.13
C PHE A 79 4.78 -15.59 -1.24
N ALA A 80 4.26 -14.53 -1.86
CA ALA A 80 2.83 -14.31 -1.98
C ALA A 80 2.09 -15.29 -2.91
N LYS A 81 2.80 -16.02 -3.78
CA LYS A 81 2.20 -16.89 -4.82
C LYS A 81 1.21 -17.90 -4.26
N SER A 82 1.56 -18.57 -3.15
CA SER A 82 0.73 -19.64 -2.57
C SER A 82 -0.60 -19.08 -2.05
N ALA A 83 -0.57 -18.04 -1.25
CA ALA A 83 -1.77 -17.42 -0.68
C ALA A 83 -2.66 -16.83 -1.78
N LEU A 84 -2.09 -16.06 -2.72
CA LEU A 84 -2.82 -15.46 -3.84
C LEU A 84 -3.45 -16.48 -4.79
N ALA A 85 -2.86 -17.67 -4.93
CA ALA A 85 -3.43 -18.74 -5.76
C ALA A 85 -4.65 -19.41 -5.10
N ARG A 86 -4.68 -19.48 -3.76
CA ARG A 86 -5.77 -20.09 -2.97
C ARG A 86 -6.94 -19.15 -2.75
N TYR A 87 -6.69 -17.85 -2.62
CA TYR A 87 -7.73 -16.84 -2.47
C TYR A 87 -7.51 -15.72 -3.49
N ARG A 88 -8.25 -15.75 -4.57
CA ARG A 88 -8.13 -14.88 -5.74
C ARG A 88 -9.08 -13.68 -5.64
N PRO A 89 -8.90 -12.63 -6.44
CA PRO A 89 -9.84 -11.50 -6.50
C PRO A 89 -11.31 -11.93 -6.68
N ARG A 90 -11.57 -12.90 -7.53
CA ARG A 90 -12.92 -13.43 -7.78
C ARG A 90 -13.57 -14.03 -6.53
N ASP A 91 -12.78 -14.60 -5.62
CA ASP A 91 -13.30 -15.23 -4.41
C ASP A 91 -13.77 -14.16 -3.42
N PHE A 92 -13.06 -13.02 -3.35
CA PHE A 92 -13.53 -11.87 -2.57
C PHE A 92 -14.73 -11.17 -3.24
N VAL A 93 -14.76 -11.05 -4.58
CA VAL A 93 -15.93 -10.55 -5.31
C VAL A 93 -17.16 -11.41 -5.03
N ALA A 94 -17.04 -12.73 -5.07
CA ALA A 94 -18.14 -13.64 -4.74
C ALA A 94 -18.66 -13.44 -3.30
N LEU A 95 -17.76 -13.11 -2.36
CA LEU A 95 -18.15 -12.78 -0.99
C LEU A 95 -18.91 -11.44 -0.92
N VAL A 96 -18.45 -10.41 -1.62
CA VAL A 96 -19.11 -9.10 -1.75
C VAL A 96 -20.51 -9.26 -2.34
N GLU A 97 -20.65 -10.08 -3.40
CA GLU A 97 -21.93 -10.38 -4.05
C GLU A 97 -22.86 -11.21 -3.16
N LYS A 98 -22.35 -12.19 -2.39
CA LYS A 98 -23.11 -12.95 -1.39
C LYS A 98 -23.82 -12.04 -0.40
N HIS A 99 -23.19 -10.92 -0.04
CA HIS A 99 -23.74 -9.93 0.87
C HIS A 99 -24.56 -8.83 0.17
N GLY A 100 -24.81 -8.95 -1.13
CA GLY A 100 -25.61 -7.99 -1.89
C GLY A 100 -25.00 -6.60 -2.00
N ILE A 101 -23.68 -6.49 -1.87
CA ILE A 101 -22.95 -5.22 -1.97
C ILE A 101 -22.74 -4.87 -3.43
N ALA A 102 -23.28 -3.75 -3.88
CA ALA A 102 -23.06 -3.25 -5.24
C ALA A 102 -21.64 -2.69 -5.40
N TRP A 103 -21.02 -2.97 -6.55
CA TRP A 103 -19.67 -2.59 -6.87
C TRP A 103 -19.47 -2.28 -8.35
N HIS A 104 -18.42 -1.55 -8.69
CA HIS A 104 -18.01 -1.29 -10.07
C HIS A 104 -16.49 -1.43 -10.24
N GLU A 105 -16.08 -1.74 -11.46
CA GLU A 105 -14.71 -1.60 -11.92
C GLU A 105 -14.48 -0.16 -12.36
N LYS A 106 -13.40 0.46 -11.85
CA LYS A 106 -12.98 1.80 -12.25
C LYS A 106 -11.94 1.69 -13.37
N THR A 107 -10.70 2.07 -13.12
CA THR A 107 -9.61 1.98 -14.08
C THR A 107 -8.61 0.91 -13.65
N LEU A 108 -7.92 0.30 -14.61
CA LEU A 108 -6.82 -0.65 -14.34
C LEU A 108 -7.23 -1.83 -13.43
N GLY A 109 -8.46 -2.30 -13.55
CA GLY A 109 -8.94 -3.47 -12.80
C GLY A 109 -9.28 -3.23 -11.34
N GLN A 110 -9.34 -1.97 -10.89
CA GLN A 110 -9.64 -1.60 -9.50
C GLN A 110 -11.14 -1.73 -9.22
N LEU A 111 -11.52 -2.47 -8.17
CA LEU A 111 -12.91 -2.67 -7.78
C LEU A 111 -13.28 -1.88 -6.53
N PHE A 112 -14.37 -1.14 -6.61
CA PHE A 112 -14.88 -0.27 -5.53
C PHE A 112 -16.32 -0.60 -5.18
N CYS A 113 -16.68 -0.46 -3.90
CA CYS A 113 -18.09 -0.41 -3.52
C CYS A 113 -18.75 0.84 -4.12
N ASP A 114 -20.00 0.72 -4.55
CA ASP A 114 -20.75 1.86 -5.09
C ASP A 114 -21.09 2.88 -4.01
N GLU A 115 -21.44 2.42 -2.82
CA GLU A 115 -21.92 3.28 -1.74
C GLU A 115 -20.84 3.58 -0.70
N SER A 116 -20.42 2.59 0.11
CA SER A 116 -19.59 2.86 1.29
C SER A 116 -18.68 1.68 1.67
N ALA A 117 -17.46 2.02 2.08
CA ALA A 117 -16.54 1.09 2.71
C ALA A 117 -17.08 0.44 4.00
N LYS A 118 -18.10 1.03 4.63
CA LYS A 118 -18.78 0.45 5.80
C LYS A 118 -19.41 -0.91 5.48
N GLN A 119 -19.88 -1.10 4.25
CA GLN A 119 -20.49 -2.36 3.82
C GLN A 119 -19.46 -3.50 3.87
N ILE A 120 -18.20 -3.26 3.48
CA ILE A 120 -17.12 -4.27 3.57
C ILE A 120 -16.80 -4.60 5.04
N VAL A 121 -16.75 -3.58 5.92
CA VAL A 121 -16.50 -3.85 7.35
C VAL A 121 -17.65 -4.66 7.96
N GLN A 122 -18.92 -4.27 7.67
CA GLN A 122 -20.08 -5.01 8.16
C GLN A 122 -20.09 -6.44 7.65
N MET A 123 -19.86 -6.65 6.34
CA MET A 123 -19.74 -7.97 5.73
C MET A 123 -18.71 -8.84 6.49
N LEU A 124 -17.52 -8.31 6.78
CA LEU A 124 -16.50 -9.06 7.51
C LEU A 124 -16.93 -9.39 8.95
N MET A 125 -17.65 -8.48 9.62
CA MET A 125 -18.20 -8.71 10.95
C MET A 125 -19.30 -9.79 10.92
N ASP A 126 -20.17 -9.76 9.92
CA ASP A 126 -21.21 -10.76 9.72
C ASP A 126 -20.58 -12.15 9.45
N GLU A 127 -19.54 -12.19 8.61
CA GLU A 127 -18.78 -13.43 8.34
C GLU A 127 -18.04 -13.97 9.58
N CYS A 128 -17.64 -13.11 10.53
CA CYS A 128 -17.11 -13.53 11.82
C CYS A 128 -18.18 -14.23 12.69
N SER A 129 -19.45 -13.89 12.49
CA SER A 129 -20.58 -14.49 13.23
C SER A 129 -21.20 -15.69 12.50
N ASP A 130 -20.79 -15.96 11.24
CA ASP A 130 -21.35 -17.00 10.38
C ASP A 130 -20.49 -18.27 10.43
N GLY A 131 -20.60 -19.04 11.53
CA GLY A 131 -19.85 -20.27 11.66
C GLY A 131 -20.12 -21.01 12.98
N PRO A 132 -19.64 -22.26 13.12
CA PRO A 132 -19.81 -23.05 14.35
C PRO A 132 -18.88 -22.61 15.49
N GLY A 133 -17.81 -21.87 15.21
CA GLY A 133 -16.90 -21.29 16.21
C GLY A 133 -17.43 -19.99 16.79
N ASN A 134 -16.75 -19.49 17.82
CA ASN A 134 -17.04 -18.18 18.41
C ASN A 134 -15.94 -17.18 18.04
N VAL A 135 -16.31 -16.00 17.58
CA VAL A 135 -15.37 -14.92 17.26
C VAL A 135 -15.73 -13.66 18.04
N ASP A 136 -14.91 -13.34 19.04
CA ASP A 136 -15.07 -12.14 19.85
C ASP A 136 -14.15 -11.03 19.30
N VAL A 137 -14.74 -9.97 18.71
CA VAL A 137 -14.01 -8.77 18.27
C VAL A 137 -14.06 -7.74 19.37
N ILE A 138 -12.94 -7.54 20.06
CA ILE A 138 -12.81 -6.71 21.26
C ILE A 138 -12.06 -5.42 20.88
N CYS A 139 -12.80 -4.31 20.82
CA CYS A 139 -12.24 -2.98 20.59
C CYS A 139 -11.74 -2.34 21.90
N ASP A 140 -11.00 -1.22 21.78
CA ASP A 140 -10.33 -0.54 22.89
C ASP A 140 -9.39 -1.46 23.70
N ALA A 141 -8.88 -2.52 23.04
CA ALA A 141 -7.98 -3.51 23.61
C ALA A 141 -6.52 -3.14 23.35
N ASP A 142 -5.96 -2.23 24.16
CA ASP A 142 -4.55 -1.85 24.08
C ASP A 142 -3.67 -2.96 24.66
N VAL A 143 -2.95 -3.66 23.80
CA VAL A 143 -2.04 -4.77 24.17
C VAL A 143 -0.80 -4.20 24.82
N THR A 144 -0.59 -4.55 26.09
CA THR A 144 0.53 -4.07 26.91
C THR A 144 1.62 -5.12 27.12
N ALA A 145 1.30 -6.40 27.01
CA ALA A 145 2.26 -7.49 27.12
C ALA A 145 1.84 -8.69 26.28
N VAL A 146 2.83 -9.35 25.69
CA VAL A 146 2.69 -10.65 25.03
C VAL A 146 3.83 -11.53 25.51
N VAL A 147 3.52 -12.71 26.02
CA VAL A 147 4.48 -13.70 26.50
C VAL A 147 4.16 -15.07 25.92
N LYS A 148 5.14 -15.94 25.83
CA LYS A 148 4.93 -17.35 25.48
C LYS A 148 5.43 -18.19 26.66
N ASN A 149 4.53 -18.98 27.23
CA ASN A 149 4.82 -19.93 28.29
C ASN A 149 4.50 -21.33 27.78
N ASP A 150 5.51 -22.16 27.65
CA ASP A 150 5.39 -23.51 27.07
C ASP A 150 4.64 -23.53 25.72
N ALA A 151 3.41 -24.02 25.69
CA ALA A 151 2.58 -24.16 24.49
C ALA A 151 1.60 -22.98 24.28
N LEU A 152 1.49 -22.03 25.21
CA LEU A 152 0.48 -20.96 25.16
C LEU A 152 1.10 -19.58 25.05
N PHE A 153 0.49 -18.74 24.22
CA PHE A 153 0.69 -17.31 24.24
C PHE A 153 -0.25 -16.67 25.26
N GLY A 154 0.30 -15.88 26.16
CA GLY A 154 -0.41 -15.01 27.08
C GLY A 154 -0.40 -13.58 26.56
N VAL A 155 -1.57 -12.96 26.46
CA VAL A 155 -1.71 -11.56 26.03
C VAL A 155 -2.43 -10.78 27.10
N THR A 156 -1.84 -9.67 27.54
CA THR A 156 -2.50 -8.71 28.43
C THR A 156 -2.94 -7.51 27.60
N ALA A 157 -4.23 -7.23 27.57
CA ALA A 157 -4.80 -6.08 26.86
C ALA A 157 -5.81 -5.37 27.75
N SER A 158 -5.64 -4.04 27.94
CA SER A 158 -6.52 -3.19 28.76
C SER A 158 -6.87 -3.81 30.12
N GLY A 159 -5.88 -4.46 30.76
CA GLY A 159 -6.03 -5.09 32.10
C GLY A 159 -6.65 -6.49 32.10
N THR A 160 -7.09 -7.01 30.97
CA THR A 160 -7.60 -8.38 30.81
C THR A 160 -6.51 -9.30 30.29
N ASN A 161 -6.49 -10.54 30.78
CA ASN A 161 -5.53 -11.55 30.34
C ASN A 161 -6.22 -12.60 29.45
N TYR A 162 -5.60 -12.86 28.31
CA TYR A 162 -6.03 -13.83 27.29
C TYR A 162 -4.95 -14.90 27.11
N ALA A 163 -5.34 -16.12 26.80
CA ALA A 163 -4.39 -17.18 26.45
C ALA A 163 -4.90 -18.02 25.29
N ALA A 164 -3.99 -18.37 24.38
CA ALA A 164 -4.26 -19.27 23.26
C ALA A 164 -2.99 -20.02 22.82
N PRO A 165 -3.11 -21.20 22.20
CA PRO A 165 -1.98 -21.87 21.55
C PRO A 165 -1.50 -21.17 20.29
N SER A 166 -2.37 -20.37 19.65
CA SER A 166 -2.05 -19.65 18.42
C SER A 166 -2.18 -18.12 18.59
N LEU A 167 -1.17 -17.38 18.13
CA LEU A 167 -1.14 -15.92 18.10
C LEU A 167 -0.89 -15.41 16.68
N VAL A 168 -1.75 -14.51 16.18
CA VAL A 168 -1.65 -13.94 14.84
C VAL A 168 -1.35 -12.44 14.92
N ILE A 169 -0.24 -12.00 14.34
CA ILE A 169 0.14 -10.60 14.20
C ILE A 169 -0.54 -10.05 12.94
N ALA A 170 -1.55 -9.20 13.10
CA ALA A 170 -2.35 -8.60 12.02
C ALA A 170 -2.49 -7.07 12.18
N THR A 171 -1.62 -6.42 12.97
CA THR A 171 -1.71 -4.99 13.29
C THR A 171 -1.25 -4.06 12.15
N GLY A 172 -0.73 -4.62 11.06
CA GLY A 172 -0.21 -3.86 9.93
C GLY A 172 1.15 -3.20 10.22
N GLY A 173 1.47 -2.17 9.46
CA GLY A 173 2.66 -1.35 9.59
C GLY A 173 2.36 0.09 10.01
N PRO A 174 3.39 0.97 10.14
CA PRO A 174 3.26 2.33 10.68
C PRO A 174 2.66 3.36 9.73
N SER A 175 2.19 2.97 8.54
CA SER A 175 1.57 3.90 7.59
C SER A 175 0.29 4.52 8.15
N ILE A 176 0.15 5.85 7.98
CA ILE A 176 -0.95 6.69 8.50
C ILE A 176 -1.05 6.61 10.05
N PRO A 177 -0.03 7.09 10.81
CA PRO A 177 -0.01 7.00 12.27
C PRO A 177 -1.23 7.63 12.97
N LYS A 178 -1.86 8.63 12.35
CA LYS A 178 -3.12 9.25 12.83
C LYS A 178 -4.27 8.26 12.97
N MET A 179 -4.20 7.10 12.32
CA MET A 179 -5.20 6.03 12.42
C MET A 179 -4.87 5.00 13.53
N GLY A 180 -3.82 5.23 14.31
CA GLY A 180 -3.36 4.34 15.36
C GLY A 180 -2.31 3.32 14.90
N ALA A 181 -1.80 3.44 13.67
CA ALA A 181 -0.73 2.58 13.15
C ALA A 181 0.60 2.85 13.87
N THR A 182 1.32 1.78 14.23
CA THR A 182 2.59 1.82 14.96
C THR A 182 3.52 0.71 14.49
N ASP A 183 4.75 0.68 15.00
CA ASP A 183 5.73 -0.38 14.77
C ASP A 183 5.50 -1.64 15.62
N PHE A 184 4.38 -1.73 16.33
CA PHE A 184 4.08 -2.81 17.30
C PHE A 184 4.27 -4.22 16.72
N ALA A 185 3.83 -4.47 15.47
CA ALA A 185 4.03 -5.75 14.80
C ALA A 185 5.52 -6.13 14.72
N TYR A 186 6.37 -5.15 14.46
CA TYR A 186 7.82 -5.35 14.26
C TYR A 186 8.54 -5.54 15.59
N ASP A 187 8.15 -4.81 16.63
CA ASP A 187 8.70 -4.97 17.97
C ASP A 187 8.34 -6.35 18.54
N LEU A 188 7.09 -6.77 18.34
CA LEU A 188 6.63 -8.10 18.73
C LEU A 188 7.37 -9.21 17.96
N ALA A 189 7.56 -9.04 16.65
CA ALA A 189 8.32 -9.98 15.85
C ALA A 189 9.77 -10.12 16.33
N ARG A 190 10.45 -8.99 16.62
CA ARG A 190 11.80 -8.96 17.19
C ARG A 190 11.87 -9.63 18.57
N GLN A 191 10.85 -9.40 19.42
CA GLN A 191 10.74 -10.06 20.74
C GLN A 191 10.75 -11.59 20.62
N PHE A 192 10.12 -12.13 19.57
CA PHE A 192 10.11 -13.57 19.28
C PHE A 192 11.27 -14.03 18.38
N GLY A 193 12.28 -13.19 18.14
CA GLY A 193 13.49 -13.52 17.39
C GLY A 193 13.32 -13.55 15.87
N LEU A 194 12.20 -13.02 15.34
CA LEU A 194 12.00 -12.93 13.89
C LEU A 194 12.73 -11.70 13.31
N LYS A 195 13.31 -11.88 12.14
CA LYS A 195 13.92 -10.77 11.39
C LYS A 195 12.86 -9.87 10.79
N VAL A 196 13.15 -8.57 10.82
CA VAL A 196 12.33 -7.53 10.19
C VAL A 196 13.16 -6.85 9.11
N VAL A 197 12.63 -6.81 7.90
CA VAL A 197 13.15 -5.97 6.80
C VAL A 197 12.81 -4.53 7.12
N GLU A 198 13.78 -3.61 6.99
CA GLU A 198 13.63 -2.21 7.40
C GLU A 198 12.39 -1.57 6.80
N PRO A 199 11.46 -1.09 7.65
CA PRO A 199 10.22 -0.48 7.18
C PRO A 199 10.47 0.89 6.57
N ARG A 200 9.84 1.16 5.43
CA ARG A 200 9.89 2.45 4.74
C ARG A 200 8.50 2.86 4.26
N PRO A 201 8.21 4.18 4.17
CA PRO A 201 6.98 4.64 3.55
C PRO A 201 6.94 4.25 2.07
N ALA A 202 5.79 3.75 1.61
CA ALA A 202 5.53 3.39 0.23
C ALA A 202 4.16 3.90 -0.24
N LEU A 203 3.97 4.00 -1.56
CA LEU A 203 2.82 4.68 -2.14
C LEU A 203 2.67 6.07 -1.49
N VAL A 204 3.74 6.86 -1.56
CA VAL A 204 3.93 8.11 -0.82
C VAL A 204 4.37 9.23 -1.76
N PRO A 205 3.89 10.48 -1.57
CA PRO A 205 4.38 11.62 -2.35
C PRO A 205 5.89 11.84 -2.18
N LEU A 206 6.55 12.20 -3.28
CA LEU A 206 7.96 12.57 -3.32
C LEU A 206 8.11 14.08 -3.14
N THR A 207 9.11 14.50 -2.34
CA THR A 207 9.41 15.92 -2.14
C THR A 207 10.52 16.38 -3.08
N LEU A 208 10.40 17.62 -3.60
CA LEU A 208 11.36 18.26 -4.50
C LEU A 208 12.12 19.38 -3.78
N GLY A 209 13.40 19.51 -4.10
CA GLY A 209 14.28 20.55 -3.60
C GLY A 209 14.03 21.93 -4.26
N GLU A 210 14.92 22.88 -3.98
CA GLU A 210 14.83 24.24 -4.48
C GLU A 210 15.13 24.36 -5.99
N ASP A 211 15.91 23.45 -6.55
CA ASP A 211 16.19 23.41 -7.99
C ASP A 211 14.93 23.16 -8.85
N ASP A 212 13.91 22.56 -8.23
CA ASP A 212 12.63 22.23 -8.85
C ASP A 212 11.46 23.09 -8.32
N VAL A 213 11.74 24.27 -7.75
CA VAL A 213 10.72 25.16 -7.16
C VAL A 213 9.61 25.51 -8.17
N LEU A 214 9.96 25.70 -9.44
CA LEU A 214 8.99 25.98 -10.52
C LEU A 214 7.90 24.91 -10.60
N PHE A 215 8.24 23.64 -10.40
CA PHE A 215 7.26 22.54 -10.41
C PHE A 215 6.41 22.50 -9.13
N ARG A 216 6.93 22.98 -7.99
CA ARG A 216 6.11 23.12 -6.76
C ARG A 216 5.07 24.24 -6.89
N GLU A 217 5.35 25.26 -7.69
CA GLU A 217 4.38 26.33 -8.00
C GLU A 217 3.20 25.84 -8.86
N LEU A 218 3.33 24.66 -9.50
CA LEU A 218 2.26 24.00 -10.24
C LEU A 218 1.24 23.26 -9.34
N SER A 219 1.23 23.52 -8.03
CA SER A 219 0.33 22.84 -7.10
C SER A 219 -1.11 22.79 -7.61
N GLY A 220 -1.69 21.57 -7.59
CA GLY A 220 -3.01 21.25 -8.11
C GLY A 220 -3.06 20.88 -9.60
N VAL A 221 -1.98 21.04 -10.36
CA VAL A 221 -1.92 20.60 -11.77
C VAL A 221 -1.72 19.08 -11.81
N SER A 222 -2.50 18.40 -12.64
CA SER A 222 -2.37 16.96 -12.91
C SER A 222 -2.23 16.73 -14.42
N ALA A 223 -1.39 15.77 -14.79
CA ALA A 223 -1.22 15.33 -16.18
C ALA A 223 -0.96 13.85 -16.27
N PRO A 224 -1.47 13.14 -17.31
CA PRO A 224 -1.04 11.78 -17.61
C PRO A 224 0.44 11.77 -17.97
N VAL A 225 1.18 10.82 -17.41
CA VAL A 225 2.62 10.70 -17.60
C VAL A 225 3.03 9.23 -17.67
N ARG A 226 4.25 8.98 -18.16
CA ARG A 226 4.97 7.73 -17.89
C ARG A 226 6.05 8.04 -16.89
N ALA A 227 5.93 7.50 -15.66
CA ALA A 227 6.90 7.70 -14.60
C ALA A 227 7.75 6.44 -14.39
N GLN A 228 9.04 6.62 -14.12
CA GLN A 228 10.01 5.54 -13.92
C GLN A 228 10.90 5.81 -12.70
N ALA A 229 11.18 4.76 -11.94
CA ALA A 229 12.16 4.76 -10.86
C ALA A 229 12.84 3.41 -10.72
N GLY A 230 13.93 3.37 -9.95
CA GLY A 230 14.75 2.19 -9.74
C GLY A 230 15.74 1.93 -10.86
N ASN A 231 16.66 0.98 -10.64
CA ASN A 231 17.77 0.69 -11.52
C ASN A 231 17.84 -0.82 -11.87
N GLY A 232 18.26 -1.13 -13.08
CA GLY A 232 18.46 -2.51 -13.52
C GLY A 232 17.19 -3.37 -13.35
N LYS A 233 17.29 -4.45 -12.57
CA LYS A 233 16.17 -5.37 -12.33
C LYS A 233 15.04 -4.80 -11.46
N THR A 234 15.31 -3.71 -10.75
CA THR A 234 14.31 -3.03 -9.91
C THR A 234 13.63 -1.86 -10.61
N LYS A 235 13.97 -1.59 -11.89
CA LYS A 235 13.35 -0.54 -12.69
C LYS A 235 11.86 -0.84 -12.88
N ALA A 236 11.02 0.13 -12.48
CA ALA A 236 9.58 0.08 -12.66
C ALA A 236 9.08 1.26 -13.46
N THR A 237 8.01 1.05 -14.21
CA THR A 237 7.39 2.05 -15.08
C THR A 237 5.88 1.99 -14.90
N PHE A 238 5.25 3.17 -14.71
CA PHE A 238 3.81 3.30 -14.58
C PHE A 238 3.29 4.42 -15.47
N ASN A 239 2.20 4.13 -16.19
CA ASN A 239 1.50 5.05 -17.08
C ASN A 239 0.19 5.48 -16.42
N GLU A 240 0.26 6.51 -15.60
CA GLU A 240 -0.87 7.05 -14.83
C GLU A 240 -0.72 8.57 -14.69
N ALA A 241 -1.62 9.22 -13.95
CA ALA A 241 -1.50 10.66 -13.70
C ALA A 241 -0.43 10.97 -12.65
N ALA A 242 0.38 12.00 -12.89
CA ALA A 242 1.15 12.70 -11.88
C ALA A 242 0.38 13.95 -11.42
N LEU A 243 0.51 14.29 -10.13
CA LEU A 243 -0.06 15.49 -9.51
C LEU A 243 1.09 16.31 -8.93
N PHE A 244 1.17 17.56 -9.31
CA PHE A 244 2.08 18.51 -8.69
C PHE A 244 1.49 19.06 -7.39
N THR A 245 2.31 19.11 -6.34
CA THR A 245 1.94 19.65 -5.03
C THR A 245 2.92 20.74 -4.59
N HIS A 246 2.56 21.50 -3.58
CA HIS A 246 3.45 22.52 -3.00
C HIS A 246 4.75 21.98 -2.39
N LYS A 247 4.85 20.67 -2.16
CA LYS A 247 6.06 20.01 -1.67
C LYS A 247 6.82 19.25 -2.76
N GLY A 248 6.17 18.93 -3.87
CA GLY A 248 6.78 18.13 -4.93
C GLY A 248 5.74 17.39 -5.76
N LEU A 249 5.86 16.08 -5.86
CA LEU A 249 5.11 15.23 -6.76
C LEU A 249 4.26 14.20 -6.01
N SER A 250 3.05 13.96 -6.51
CA SER A 250 2.08 12.98 -6.04
C SER A 250 1.29 12.43 -7.24
N GLY A 251 0.13 11.85 -6.98
CA GLY A 251 -0.71 11.20 -8.00
C GLY A 251 -0.31 9.75 -8.23
N PRO A 252 -1.16 8.95 -8.87
CA PRO A 252 -0.99 7.51 -8.97
C PRO A 252 0.38 7.07 -9.51
N ALA A 253 0.86 7.67 -10.61
CA ALA A 253 2.17 7.33 -11.19
C ALA A 253 3.32 7.53 -10.19
N ILE A 254 3.28 8.62 -9.44
CA ILE A 254 4.33 8.97 -8.48
C ILE A 254 4.26 8.09 -7.24
N LEU A 255 3.04 7.85 -6.72
CA LEU A 255 2.85 6.94 -5.60
C LEU A 255 3.39 5.54 -5.93
N GLN A 256 3.10 5.02 -7.12
CA GLN A 256 3.62 3.74 -7.59
C GLN A 256 5.16 3.72 -7.59
N ILE A 257 5.81 4.67 -8.28
CA ILE A 257 7.27 4.67 -8.41
C ILE A 257 7.98 4.97 -7.09
N SER A 258 7.33 5.62 -6.12
CA SER A 258 7.92 5.90 -4.80
C SER A 258 8.33 4.63 -4.05
N SER A 259 7.63 3.52 -4.30
CA SER A 259 7.97 2.20 -3.74
C SER A 259 9.29 1.65 -4.28
N TYR A 260 9.70 2.06 -5.47
CA TYR A 260 10.92 1.64 -6.15
C TYR A 260 12.08 2.63 -5.97
N TRP A 261 11.77 3.89 -5.72
CA TRP A 261 12.75 4.95 -5.51
C TRP A 261 13.55 4.75 -4.21
N ARG A 262 14.82 5.14 -4.24
CA ARG A 262 15.72 5.18 -3.08
C ARG A 262 16.30 6.58 -2.93
N SER A 263 16.58 6.97 -1.68
CA SER A 263 17.19 8.28 -1.40
C SER A 263 18.47 8.48 -2.20
N GLY A 264 18.57 9.63 -2.86
CA GLY A 264 19.68 9.99 -3.74
C GLY A 264 19.57 9.50 -5.19
N GLU A 265 18.51 8.75 -5.54
CA GLU A 265 18.25 8.36 -6.93
C GLU A 265 17.37 9.40 -7.65
N GLU A 266 17.54 9.50 -8.96
CA GLU A 266 16.63 10.25 -9.82
C GLU A 266 15.40 9.42 -10.19
N ILE A 267 14.33 10.12 -10.53
CA ILE A 267 13.18 9.57 -11.25
C ILE A 267 13.10 10.19 -12.65
N ALA A 268 12.54 9.46 -13.60
CA ALA A 268 12.29 9.96 -14.95
C ALA A 268 10.78 10.05 -15.21
N ILE A 269 10.34 11.18 -15.76
CA ILE A 269 8.95 11.41 -16.15
C ILE A 269 8.89 11.76 -17.62
N SER A 270 8.15 10.99 -18.40
CA SER A 270 7.73 11.37 -19.74
C SER A 270 6.42 12.15 -19.64
N PHE A 271 6.43 13.42 -19.99
CA PHE A 271 5.23 14.25 -20.07
C PHE A 271 4.43 14.00 -21.34
N LEU A 272 5.07 13.44 -22.36
CA LEU A 272 4.48 13.13 -23.65
C LEU A 272 4.79 11.67 -24.01
N PRO A 273 4.18 10.70 -23.30
CA PRO A 273 4.55 9.28 -23.42
C PRO A 273 4.27 8.66 -24.79
N GLU A 274 3.38 9.27 -25.58
CA GLU A 274 2.99 8.81 -26.90
C GLU A 274 3.73 9.56 -28.04
N SER A 275 4.55 10.56 -27.70
CA SER A 275 5.30 11.36 -28.69
C SER A 275 6.72 10.79 -28.86
N ASP A 276 7.25 10.95 -30.07
CA ASP A 276 8.62 10.60 -30.43
C ASP A 276 9.55 11.82 -30.48
N ALA A 277 10.84 11.61 -30.81
CA ALA A 277 11.81 12.69 -30.91
C ALA A 277 11.56 13.66 -32.08
N GLU A 278 10.73 13.29 -33.05
CA GLU A 278 10.46 14.10 -34.26
C GLU A 278 9.21 14.97 -34.12
N TRP A 279 8.39 14.82 -33.05
CA TRP A 279 7.11 15.53 -32.93
C TRP A 279 7.25 17.07 -32.96
N LEU A 280 8.30 17.63 -32.32
CA LEU A 280 8.55 19.07 -32.38
C LEU A 280 9.01 19.55 -33.77
N ILE A 281 9.69 18.69 -34.52
CA ILE A 281 10.06 18.99 -35.92
C ILE A 281 8.83 18.95 -36.80
N GLN A 282 7.90 18.01 -36.56
CA GLN A 282 6.63 17.97 -37.27
C GLN A 282 5.83 19.28 -36.97
N MET A 283 5.74 19.66 -35.70
CA MET A 283 5.12 20.93 -35.28
C MET A 283 5.77 22.14 -35.95
N LYS A 284 7.11 22.16 -36.08
CA LYS A 284 7.84 23.23 -36.80
C LYS A 284 7.41 23.32 -38.28
N ARG A 285 7.22 22.16 -38.92
CA ARG A 285 6.79 22.10 -40.35
C ARG A 285 5.37 22.62 -40.54
N ASP A 286 4.47 22.17 -39.65
CA ASP A 286 3.03 22.49 -39.74
C ASP A 286 2.72 23.89 -39.23
N HIS A 287 3.41 24.35 -38.20
CA HIS A 287 3.20 25.62 -37.51
C HIS A 287 4.50 26.38 -37.22
N PRO A 288 5.28 26.82 -38.23
CA PRO A 288 6.61 27.38 -38.04
C PRO A 288 6.64 28.65 -37.17
N ARG A 289 5.53 29.39 -37.10
CA ARG A 289 5.39 30.58 -36.25
C ARG A 289 4.97 30.28 -34.81
N ALA A 290 4.61 29.05 -34.51
CA ALA A 290 4.29 28.66 -33.13
C ALA A 290 5.56 28.65 -32.27
N GLY A 291 5.44 29.04 -31.01
CA GLY A 291 6.47 28.80 -30.01
C GLY A 291 6.29 27.43 -29.32
N VAL A 292 7.35 26.94 -28.65
CA VAL A 292 7.34 25.70 -27.90
C VAL A 292 6.17 25.60 -26.87
N ARG A 293 5.86 26.73 -26.21
CA ARG A 293 4.74 26.80 -25.26
C ARG A 293 3.42 26.43 -25.94
N LYS A 294 3.16 26.92 -27.12
CA LYS A 294 1.92 26.63 -27.88
C LYS A 294 1.86 25.14 -28.26
N ALA A 295 2.98 24.58 -28.73
CA ALA A 295 3.08 23.17 -29.04
C ALA A 295 2.77 22.27 -27.82
N LEU A 296 3.32 22.60 -26.64
CA LEU A 296 3.08 21.88 -25.40
C LEU A 296 1.63 21.99 -24.91
N SER A 297 0.99 23.15 -25.06
CA SER A 297 -0.39 23.38 -24.59
C SER A 297 -1.46 22.64 -25.40
N GLU A 298 -1.10 22.03 -26.53
CA GLU A 298 -1.99 21.14 -27.29
C GLU A 298 -2.12 19.74 -26.62
N HIS A 299 -1.17 19.38 -25.75
CA HIS A 299 -1.08 18.08 -25.10
C HIS A 299 -1.13 18.15 -23.57
N LEU A 300 -0.76 19.28 -22.98
CA LEU A 300 -0.57 19.42 -21.53
C LEU A 300 -1.40 20.59 -20.98
N PRO A 301 -1.74 20.56 -19.69
CA PRO A 301 -2.34 21.71 -19.02
C PRO A 301 -1.48 22.96 -19.18
N ASP A 302 -2.11 24.11 -19.44
CA ASP A 302 -1.41 25.37 -19.77
C ASP A 302 -0.30 25.74 -18.79
N ARG A 303 -0.56 25.64 -17.47
CA ARG A 303 0.44 25.95 -16.44
C ARG A 303 1.67 25.04 -16.52
N LEU A 304 1.48 23.75 -16.84
CA LEU A 304 2.59 22.82 -17.04
C LEU A 304 3.34 23.13 -18.34
N ALA A 305 2.61 23.42 -19.41
CA ALA A 305 3.20 23.83 -20.69
C ALA A 305 4.07 25.12 -20.54
N ASP A 306 3.59 26.10 -19.75
CA ASP A 306 4.34 27.31 -19.42
C ASP A 306 5.65 27.00 -18.69
N ALA A 307 5.59 26.17 -17.65
CA ALA A 307 6.74 25.79 -16.83
C ALA A 307 7.80 25.01 -17.64
N LEU A 308 7.36 24.06 -18.45
CA LEU A 308 8.26 23.26 -19.31
C LEU A 308 8.89 24.15 -20.41
N ALA A 309 8.11 25.00 -21.05
CA ALA A 309 8.62 25.95 -22.06
C ALA A 309 9.67 26.89 -21.46
N MET A 310 9.42 27.43 -20.26
CA MET A 310 10.38 28.29 -19.55
C MET A 310 11.68 27.53 -19.23
N LYS A 311 11.61 26.31 -18.74
CA LYS A 311 12.81 25.49 -18.47
C LYS A 311 13.58 25.15 -19.75
N LEU A 312 12.90 24.76 -20.83
CA LEU A 312 13.53 24.50 -22.14
C LEU A 312 14.16 25.77 -22.72
N SER A 313 13.50 26.92 -22.57
CA SER A 313 14.07 28.21 -22.99
C SER A 313 15.37 28.52 -22.23
N ALA A 314 15.36 28.35 -20.91
CA ALA A 314 16.54 28.62 -20.07
C ALA A 314 17.69 27.64 -20.36
N GLN A 315 17.41 26.39 -20.60
CA GLN A 315 18.42 25.33 -20.77
C GLN A 315 18.95 25.23 -22.21
N MET A 316 18.11 25.45 -23.20
CA MET A 316 18.43 25.23 -24.64
C MET A 316 18.34 26.48 -25.50
N GLY A 317 18.02 27.63 -24.92
CA GLY A 317 17.91 28.89 -25.65
C GLY A 317 16.73 28.96 -26.63
N ILE A 318 15.67 28.18 -26.42
CA ILE A 318 14.48 28.19 -27.28
C ILE A 318 13.60 29.37 -26.88
N THR A 319 13.85 30.56 -27.48
CA THR A 319 13.16 31.80 -27.12
C THR A 319 12.28 32.35 -28.26
N THR A 320 12.26 31.68 -29.40
CA THR A 320 11.61 32.17 -30.63
C THR A 320 10.62 31.17 -31.18
N GLU A 321 10.01 31.52 -32.35
CA GLU A 321 9.17 30.61 -33.12
C GLU A 321 9.94 29.33 -33.53
N LEU A 322 9.26 28.17 -33.54
CA LEU A 322 9.85 26.89 -33.88
C LEU A 322 10.60 26.92 -35.23
N GLY A 323 10.10 27.68 -36.21
CA GLY A 323 10.73 27.85 -37.52
C GLY A 323 12.19 28.30 -37.46
N ASN A 324 12.55 29.10 -36.45
CA ASN A 324 13.87 29.65 -36.25
C ASN A 324 14.79 28.80 -35.40
N VAL A 325 14.28 27.72 -34.79
CA VAL A 325 15.06 26.83 -33.92
C VAL A 325 15.70 25.68 -34.75
N PRO A 326 17.00 25.41 -34.59
CA PRO A 326 17.65 24.30 -35.29
C PRO A 326 17.01 22.94 -34.96
N ASP A 327 16.85 22.07 -35.93
CA ASP A 327 16.23 20.73 -35.74
C ASP A 327 16.93 19.91 -34.69
N LYS A 328 18.26 20.00 -34.57
CA LYS A 328 19.04 19.33 -33.50
C LYS A 328 18.57 19.76 -32.10
N VAL A 329 18.24 21.03 -31.89
CA VAL A 329 17.78 21.57 -30.61
C VAL A 329 16.36 21.10 -30.32
N LEU A 330 15.50 21.09 -31.35
CA LEU A 330 14.12 20.57 -31.21
C LEU A 330 14.09 19.07 -30.86
N ARG A 331 14.96 18.27 -31.50
CA ARG A 331 15.08 16.85 -31.12
C ARG A 331 15.56 16.68 -29.68
N ALA A 332 16.54 17.43 -29.24
CA ALA A 332 17.02 17.40 -27.87
C ALA A 332 15.93 17.78 -26.87
N ALA A 333 15.13 18.81 -27.19
CA ALA A 333 14.00 19.22 -26.38
C ALA A 333 12.90 18.14 -26.32
N ALA A 334 12.57 17.51 -27.46
CA ALA A 334 11.62 16.40 -27.51
C ALA A 334 12.07 15.21 -26.65
N VAL A 335 13.33 14.81 -26.76
CA VAL A 335 13.93 13.75 -25.93
C VAL A 335 13.85 14.11 -24.44
N GLN A 336 14.17 15.35 -24.06
CA GLN A 336 14.09 15.79 -22.67
C GLN A 336 12.64 15.73 -22.14
N LEU A 337 11.64 16.07 -22.93
CA LEU A 337 10.21 15.97 -22.55
C LEU A 337 9.74 14.53 -22.35
N THR A 338 10.38 13.57 -23.01
CA THR A 338 10.08 12.14 -22.85
C THR A 338 10.92 11.46 -21.75
N GLU A 339 11.94 12.14 -21.22
CA GLU A 339 12.80 11.66 -20.12
C GLU A 339 13.20 12.80 -19.18
N TRP A 340 12.21 13.50 -18.65
CA TRP A 340 12.46 14.59 -17.70
C TRP A 340 12.88 14.03 -16.36
N ARG A 341 14.07 14.42 -15.90
CA ARG A 341 14.65 13.91 -14.65
C ARG A 341 14.34 14.86 -13.50
N PHE A 342 13.95 14.26 -12.38
CA PHE A 342 13.80 14.92 -11.08
C PHE A 342 14.70 14.20 -10.07
N SER A 343 15.27 14.98 -9.14
CA SER A 343 16.06 14.47 -8.01
C SER A 343 15.28 14.70 -6.71
N PRO A 344 14.33 13.81 -6.35
CA PRO A 344 13.59 13.98 -5.11
C PRO A 344 14.54 14.00 -3.91
N ASN A 345 14.32 14.94 -2.97
CA ASN A 345 15.11 15.04 -1.76
C ASN A 345 14.53 14.23 -0.59
N GLY A 346 13.38 13.59 -0.77
CA GLY A 346 12.72 12.77 0.23
C GLY A 346 11.30 12.38 -0.14
N THR A 347 10.56 11.96 0.87
CA THR A 347 9.12 11.64 0.79
C THR A 347 8.35 12.41 1.86
N GLU A 348 7.02 12.46 1.77
CA GLU A 348 6.20 13.02 2.87
C GLU A 348 6.07 12.05 4.07
N GLY A 349 6.83 10.96 4.09
CA GLY A 349 6.95 10.03 5.22
C GLY A 349 5.70 9.18 5.48
N PHE A 350 5.73 8.43 6.57
CA PHE A 350 4.62 7.55 6.99
C PHE A 350 3.29 8.28 7.19
N ALA A 351 3.34 9.56 7.51
CA ALA A 351 2.12 10.37 7.69
C ALA A 351 1.26 10.48 6.42
N LYS A 352 1.86 10.28 5.25
CA LYS A 352 1.23 10.37 3.94
C LYS A 352 1.36 9.08 3.11
N ALA A 353 2.12 8.12 3.58
CA ALA A 353 2.24 6.82 2.93
C ALA A 353 0.95 6.03 3.04
N GLU A 354 0.46 5.47 1.95
CA GLU A 354 -0.71 4.59 2.00
C GLU A 354 -0.37 3.24 2.63
N VAL A 355 0.85 2.75 2.43
CA VAL A 355 1.33 1.46 2.93
C VAL A 355 2.79 1.53 3.38
N THR A 356 3.24 0.48 4.06
CA THR A 356 4.63 0.27 4.46
C THR A 356 5.26 -0.79 3.57
N ILE A 357 6.47 -0.51 3.06
CA ILE A 357 7.32 -1.52 2.42
C ILE A 357 8.32 -2.05 3.45
N GLY A 358 8.69 -3.34 3.36
CA GLY A 358 9.40 -4.03 4.42
C GLY A 358 8.44 -4.67 5.43
N GLY A 359 8.92 -4.99 6.62
CA GLY A 359 8.16 -5.69 7.66
C GLY A 359 8.74 -7.05 8.04
N ILE A 360 7.95 -7.92 8.65
CA ILE A 360 8.38 -9.25 9.08
C ILE A 360 8.88 -10.04 7.87
N SER A 361 10.14 -10.49 7.95
CA SER A 361 10.81 -11.13 6.82
C SER A 361 10.08 -12.39 6.38
N THR A 362 9.77 -12.48 5.10
CA THR A 362 9.18 -13.68 4.48
C THR A 362 10.05 -14.93 4.60
N ALA A 363 11.36 -14.78 4.84
CA ALA A 363 12.24 -15.90 5.12
C ALA A 363 11.92 -16.61 6.45
N GLU A 364 11.37 -15.88 7.40
CA GLU A 364 10.98 -16.38 8.72
C GLU A 364 9.64 -17.14 8.71
N LEU A 365 8.83 -16.98 7.67
CA LEU A 365 7.46 -17.47 7.61
C LEU A 365 7.28 -18.61 6.60
N SER A 366 6.32 -19.47 6.87
CA SER A 366 5.78 -20.42 5.91
C SER A 366 4.88 -19.70 4.90
N SER A 367 5.15 -19.81 3.61
CA SER A 367 4.31 -19.23 2.55
C SER A 367 2.95 -19.94 2.40
N GLN A 368 2.76 -21.07 3.04
CA GLN A 368 1.51 -21.83 2.99
C GLN A 368 0.58 -21.48 4.15
N THR A 369 1.13 -21.32 5.37
CA THR A 369 0.35 -21.14 6.59
C THR A 369 0.54 -19.79 7.26
N MET A 370 1.47 -18.96 6.78
CA MET A 370 1.87 -17.71 7.43
C MET A 370 2.49 -17.90 8.83
N GLU A 371 2.75 -19.13 9.26
CA GLU A 371 3.35 -19.49 10.55
C GLU A 371 4.85 -19.18 10.57
N ALA A 372 5.34 -18.69 11.71
CA ALA A 372 6.76 -18.48 11.93
C ALA A 372 7.49 -19.83 12.10
N LYS A 373 8.53 -20.06 11.27
CA LYS A 373 9.28 -21.33 11.24
C LYS A 373 10.00 -21.65 12.56
N SER A 374 10.44 -20.60 13.27
CA SER A 374 11.18 -20.72 14.53
C SER A 374 10.29 -20.64 15.77
N GLN A 375 9.02 -20.28 15.63
CA GLN A 375 8.09 -20.07 16.74
C GLN A 375 6.73 -20.71 16.44
N PRO A 376 6.57 -22.03 16.70
CA PRO A 376 5.31 -22.71 16.46
C PRO A 376 4.13 -22.00 17.15
N GLY A 377 3.01 -21.88 16.43
CA GLY A 377 1.82 -21.18 16.88
C GLY A 377 1.86 -19.66 16.72
N LEU A 378 2.96 -19.06 16.27
CA LEU A 378 3.05 -17.63 15.95
C LEU A 378 2.86 -17.42 14.44
N TYR A 379 1.94 -16.54 14.07
CA TYR A 379 1.62 -16.24 12.68
C TYR A 379 1.74 -14.73 12.40
N ALA A 380 2.00 -14.36 11.16
CA ALA A 380 1.98 -12.94 10.73
C ALA A 380 1.32 -12.79 9.36
N ILE A 381 0.40 -11.82 9.21
CA ILE A 381 -0.42 -11.62 8.02
C ILE A 381 -0.57 -10.14 7.64
N GLY A 382 -1.02 -9.91 6.42
CA GLY A 382 -1.29 -8.58 5.89
C GLY A 382 -0.04 -7.72 5.79
N GLU A 383 -0.18 -6.43 6.01
CA GLU A 383 0.87 -5.42 5.88
C GLU A 383 2.00 -5.54 6.94
N ALA A 384 1.81 -6.35 7.97
CA ALA A 384 2.89 -6.64 8.93
C ALA A 384 4.04 -7.45 8.29
N VAL A 385 3.75 -8.19 7.21
CA VAL A 385 4.71 -9.04 6.48
C VAL A 385 5.36 -8.24 5.35
N ASP A 386 6.63 -8.52 5.03
CA ASP A 386 7.37 -7.93 3.90
C ASP A 386 6.78 -8.38 2.55
N VAL A 387 5.53 -7.98 2.29
CA VAL A 387 4.82 -8.11 1.02
C VAL A 387 4.00 -6.85 0.81
N THR A 388 4.37 -6.04 -0.18
CA THR A 388 3.74 -4.74 -0.45
C THR A 388 3.22 -4.70 -1.88
N GLY A 389 1.92 -4.52 -2.04
CA GLY A 389 1.25 -4.43 -3.33
C GLY A 389 1.32 -3.04 -3.96
N TRP A 390 1.10 -3.01 -5.26
CA TRP A 390 0.91 -1.77 -6.01
C TRP A 390 -0.32 -0.99 -5.51
N LEU A 391 -0.45 0.26 -5.98
CA LEU A 391 -1.65 1.07 -5.76
C LEU A 391 -2.84 0.46 -6.53
N GLY A 392 -4.01 0.39 -5.89
CA GLY A 392 -5.23 0.00 -6.57
C GLY A 392 -5.81 -1.35 -6.18
N GLY A 393 -5.92 -1.66 -4.89
CA GLY A 393 -6.62 -2.84 -4.34
C GLY A 393 -5.71 -4.03 -4.06
N TYR A 394 -4.48 -4.03 -4.54
CA TYR A 394 -3.54 -5.15 -4.36
C TYR A 394 -3.19 -5.43 -2.89
N ASN A 395 -3.02 -4.40 -2.06
CA ASN A 395 -2.71 -4.56 -0.63
C ASN A 395 -3.88 -5.17 0.14
N PHE A 396 -5.11 -4.86 -0.25
CA PHE A 396 -6.30 -5.53 0.29
C PHE A 396 -6.35 -6.98 -0.16
N GLN A 397 -6.09 -7.26 -1.45
CA GLN A 397 -6.06 -8.64 -1.92
C GLN A 397 -5.03 -9.49 -1.17
N TRP A 398 -3.85 -8.93 -0.87
CA TRP A 398 -2.86 -9.59 -0.01
C TRP A 398 -3.39 -9.81 1.43
N ALA A 399 -4.07 -8.81 2.00
CA ALA A 399 -4.65 -8.93 3.33
C ALA A 399 -5.67 -10.09 3.39
N TRP A 400 -6.56 -10.17 2.39
CA TRP A 400 -7.53 -11.27 2.27
C TRP A 400 -6.84 -12.61 2.12
N ALA A 401 -5.94 -12.74 1.15
CA ALA A 401 -5.27 -14.00 0.82
C ALA A 401 -4.39 -14.52 1.97
N SER A 402 -3.64 -13.64 2.64
CA SER A 402 -2.81 -14.03 3.79
C SER A 402 -3.65 -14.38 5.01
N GLY A 403 -4.80 -13.70 5.23
CA GLY A 403 -5.75 -14.02 6.28
C GLY A 403 -6.36 -15.41 6.12
N VAL A 404 -6.81 -15.75 4.90
CA VAL A 404 -7.31 -17.09 4.58
C VAL A 404 -6.22 -18.14 4.75
N ALA A 405 -5.03 -17.89 4.21
CA ALA A 405 -3.90 -18.83 4.32
C ALA A 405 -3.51 -19.12 5.78
N CYS A 406 -3.55 -18.11 6.63
CA CYS A 406 -3.32 -18.26 8.06
C CYS A 406 -4.42 -19.09 8.71
N ALA A 407 -5.68 -18.73 8.48
CA ALA A 407 -6.81 -19.46 9.05
C ALA A 407 -6.80 -20.96 8.71
N GLU A 408 -6.45 -21.31 7.47
CA GLU A 408 -6.29 -22.70 7.04
C GLU A 408 -5.15 -23.44 7.77
N GLY A 409 -4.08 -22.70 8.12
CA GLY A 409 -2.91 -23.24 8.83
C GLY A 409 -3.07 -23.36 10.34
N LEU A 410 -4.09 -22.71 10.94
CA LEU A 410 -4.33 -22.80 12.38
C LEU A 410 -4.73 -24.22 12.79
N SER A 411 -4.13 -24.72 13.87
CA SER A 411 -4.51 -25.98 14.49
C SER A 411 -5.63 -25.73 15.49
N GLY A 412 -6.68 -26.53 15.42
CA GLY A 412 -7.75 -26.58 16.41
C GLY A 412 -7.45 -27.61 17.47
#